data_1b32419f6cda7383d2b97c2533909d4a
#
_entry.id   1b32419f6cda7383d2b97c2533909d4a
#
_cell.length_a   1.000
_cell.length_b   1.000
_cell.length_c   1.000
_cell.angle_alpha   90.00
_cell.angle_beta   90.00
_cell.angle_gamma   90.00
#
_symmetry.space_group_name_H-M   'P 1'
#
loop_
_entity.id
_entity.type
_entity.pdbx_description
1 polymer ?
#
loop_
_entity_poly.entity_id
_entity_poly.type
_entity_poly.pdbx_seq_one_letter_code
_entity_poly.pdbx_strand_id
1 'polypeptide(L)'
;CRRLGGRIPRGLLLVGPPGTGKTLLAKAIAGEAKVPFFSISGSDFVEMFVGVGAARVRDMFENAKKNAPCIIFIDEIDAVGRQRGAGLGGGNDEREQTLNQMLVEMDGFETNLGVIVVAATNRPDILDAALLRPGRFDRQVYVTLPDIRGREQILNVHMRKVPIGQDVAPAIIARGTPGMSGADLANLCNEAALMAARRNARVVEMQDFEKAKDKILMGPERKSMFMPEEERRNTAYHEAG
;
A
#
# COMPACT_ATOMS: atom_id res chain seq x y z
N CYS A 1 -15.20 13.39 9.89
CA CYS A 1 -14.98 12.68 11.16
C CYS A 1 -15.38 13.51 12.39
N ARG A 2 -15.19 14.83 12.37
CA ARG A 2 -15.60 15.70 13.51
C ARG A 2 -17.11 15.73 13.73
N ARG A 3 -17.90 15.55 12.67
CA ARG A 3 -19.38 15.59 12.74
C ARG A 3 -20.00 14.39 13.44
N LEU A 4 -19.25 13.28 13.58
CA LEU A 4 -19.74 12.06 14.20
C LEU A 4 -19.24 11.85 15.63
N GLY A 5 -18.59 12.86 16.24
CA GLY A 5 -18.09 12.78 17.60
C GLY A 5 -16.93 11.81 17.80
N GLY A 6 -16.35 11.29 16.72
CA GLY A 6 -15.20 10.40 16.80
C GLY A 6 -13.90 11.16 16.93
N ARG A 7 -12.97 10.62 17.71
CA ARG A 7 -11.60 11.15 17.75
C ARG A 7 -10.91 10.86 16.42
N ILE A 8 -10.12 11.83 15.93
CA ILE A 8 -9.25 11.59 14.79
C ILE A 8 -8.17 10.59 15.24
N PRO A 9 -8.04 9.42 14.60
CA PRO A 9 -7.02 8.46 14.99
C PRO A 9 -5.64 9.04 14.74
N ARG A 10 -4.70 8.83 15.66
CA ARG A 10 -3.29 9.18 15.44
C ARG A 10 -2.63 8.19 14.51
N GLY A 11 -3.04 6.92 14.60
CA GLY A 11 -2.51 5.84 13.80
C GLY A 11 -3.60 4.98 13.21
N LEU A 12 -3.41 4.61 11.96
CA LEU A 12 -4.29 3.71 11.21
C LEU A 12 -3.45 2.58 10.65
N LEU A 13 -3.88 1.34 10.90
CA LEU A 13 -3.21 0.17 10.35
C LEU A 13 -4.02 -0.39 9.19
N LEU A 14 -3.42 -0.44 8.01
CA LEU A 14 -3.99 -1.09 6.84
C LEU A 14 -3.47 -2.52 6.80
N VAL A 15 -4.37 -3.48 6.84
CA VAL A 15 -4.05 -4.90 6.85
C VAL A 15 -4.58 -5.55 5.60
N GLY A 16 -3.75 -6.32 4.94
CA GLY A 16 -4.20 -7.06 3.76
C GLY A 16 -3.05 -7.68 2.99
N PRO A 17 -3.39 -8.60 2.08
CA PRO A 17 -2.38 -9.22 1.23
C PRO A 17 -1.58 -8.21 0.45
N PRO A 18 -0.34 -8.56 0.05
CA PRO A 18 0.43 -7.71 -0.84
C PRO A 18 -0.32 -7.43 -2.14
N GLY A 19 -0.09 -6.25 -2.72
CA GLY A 19 -0.69 -5.88 -4.00
C GLY A 19 -2.15 -5.46 -3.94
N THR A 20 -2.73 -5.23 -2.76
CA THR A 20 -4.11 -4.77 -2.63
C THR A 20 -4.29 -3.27 -2.81
N GLY A 21 -3.20 -2.52 -2.97
CA GLY A 21 -3.26 -1.07 -3.18
C GLY A 21 -3.30 -0.24 -1.89
N LYS A 22 -2.72 -0.75 -0.81
CA LYS A 22 -2.67 -0.03 0.47
C LYS A 22 -1.98 1.32 0.35
N THR A 23 -0.89 1.41 -0.41
CA THR A 23 -0.18 2.66 -0.66
C THR A 23 -1.06 3.67 -1.40
N LEU A 24 -1.78 3.22 -2.41
CA LEU A 24 -2.69 4.07 -3.19
C LEU A 24 -3.84 4.57 -2.34
N LEU A 25 -4.35 3.73 -1.44
CA LEU A 25 -5.41 4.13 -0.52
C LEU A 25 -4.92 5.25 0.40
N ALA A 26 -3.71 5.11 0.96
CA ALA A 26 -3.13 6.15 1.80
C ALA A 26 -2.90 7.45 1.03
N LYS A 27 -2.39 7.37 -0.20
CA LYS A 27 -2.24 8.54 -1.08
C LYS A 27 -3.57 9.21 -1.39
N ALA A 28 -4.60 8.42 -1.64
CA ALA A 28 -5.93 8.94 -1.93
C ALA A 28 -6.49 9.71 -0.73
N ILE A 29 -6.30 9.18 0.47
CA ILE A 29 -6.72 9.86 1.70
C ILE A 29 -6.01 11.21 1.84
N ALA A 30 -4.70 11.24 1.59
CA ALA A 30 -3.92 12.48 1.65
C ALA A 30 -4.38 13.49 0.58
N GLY A 31 -4.65 13.01 -0.64
CA GLY A 31 -5.14 13.83 -1.73
C GLY A 31 -6.51 14.44 -1.45
N GLU A 32 -7.42 13.67 -0.90
CA GLU A 32 -8.74 14.14 -0.49
C GLU A 32 -8.64 15.18 0.63
N ALA A 33 -7.75 14.96 1.58
CA ALA A 33 -7.52 15.89 2.67
C ALA A 33 -6.67 17.10 2.26
N LYS A 34 -6.07 17.06 1.07
CA LYS A 34 -5.17 18.11 0.54
C LYS A 34 -4.00 18.42 1.48
N VAL A 35 -3.37 17.35 1.96
CA VAL A 35 -2.21 17.43 2.86
C VAL A 35 -1.00 16.73 2.27
N PRO A 36 0.22 17.10 2.67
CA PRO A 36 1.42 16.40 2.25
C PRO A 36 1.42 14.94 2.65
N PHE A 37 2.05 14.11 1.83
CA PHE A 37 2.16 12.67 2.02
C PHE A 37 3.64 12.26 2.03
N PHE A 38 4.06 11.63 3.11
CA PHE A 38 5.41 11.11 3.26
C PHE A 38 5.36 9.60 3.34
N SER A 39 6.13 8.92 2.51
CA SER A 39 6.12 7.45 2.44
C SER A 39 7.50 6.89 2.74
N ILE A 40 7.55 5.85 3.55
CA ILE A 40 8.76 5.11 3.87
C ILE A 40 8.42 3.65 4.08
N SER A 41 9.39 2.76 3.85
CA SER A 41 9.24 1.35 4.19
C SER A 41 9.88 1.05 5.54
N GLY A 42 9.20 0.22 6.35
CA GLY A 42 9.75 -0.24 7.62
C GLY A 42 11.11 -0.93 7.46
N SER A 43 11.33 -1.62 6.34
CA SER A 43 12.60 -2.27 6.04
C SER A 43 13.76 -1.27 5.94
N ASP A 44 13.50 -0.03 5.56
CA ASP A 44 14.53 1.00 5.48
C ASP A 44 15.14 1.36 6.84
N PHE A 45 14.41 1.09 7.92
CA PHE A 45 14.88 1.39 9.27
C PHE A 45 15.76 0.28 9.87
N VAL A 46 15.66 -0.96 9.36
CA VAL A 46 16.31 -2.11 9.98
C VAL A 46 17.60 -2.53 9.29
N GLU A 47 17.91 -1.96 8.14
CA GLU A 47 19.15 -2.24 7.39
C GLU A 47 20.31 -1.33 7.79
N MET A 48 20.30 -0.82 9.03
CA MET A 48 21.23 0.22 9.46
C MET A 48 22.05 -0.19 10.67
N PHE A 49 23.13 0.56 10.89
CA PHE A 49 23.93 0.42 12.10
C PHE A 49 23.10 0.80 13.34
N VAL A 50 23.50 0.28 14.48
CA VAL A 50 22.83 0.50 15.77
C VAL A 50 22.59 2.00 16.01
N GLY A 51 21.34 2.32 16.35
CA GLY A 51 20.92 3.70 16.64
C GLY A 51 20.55 4.54 15.43
N VAL A 52 20.94 4.15 14.21
CA VAL A 52 20.62 4.92 13.01
C VAL A 52 19.14 4.81 12.65
N GLY A 53 18.54 3.63 12.81
CA GLY A 53 17.13 3.44 12.58
C GLY A 53 16.27 4.32 13.50
N ALA A 54 16.59 4.33 14.79
CA ALA A 54 15.90 5.17 15.76
C ALA A 54 16.04 6.66 15.45
N ALA A 55 17.24 7.10 15.06
CA ALA A 55 17.48 8.49 14.66
C ALA A 55 16.65 8.87 13.44
N ARG A 56 16.53 7.99 12.46
CA ARG A 56 15.69 8.23 11.27
C ARG A 56 14.22 8.33 11.60
N VAL A 57 13.74 7.49 12.49
CA VAL A 57 12.36 7.57 12.97
C VAL A 57 12.12 8.93 13.59
N ARG A 58 12.98 9.36 14.48
CA ARG A 58 12.88 10.67 15.13
C ARG A 58 12.87 11.82 14.11
N ASP A 59 13.80 11.78 13.15
CA ASP A 59 13.90 12.83 12.13
C ASP A 59 12.67 12.88 11.24
N MET A 60 12.13 11.72 10.87
CA MET A 60 10.91 11.64 10.09
C MET A 60 9.73 12.28 10.81
N PHE A 61 9.56 11.98 12.10
CA PHE A 61 8.47 12.53 12.89
C PHE A 61 8.65 14.04 13.14
N GLU A 62 9.86 14.49 13.37
CA GLU A 62 10.15 15.92 13.49
C GLU A 62 9.82 16.68 12.21
N ASN A 63 10.22 16.12 11.07
CA ASN A 63 9.91 16.69 9.76
C ASN A 63 8.40 16.75 9.51
N ALA A 64 7.68 15.69 9.89
CA ALA A 64 6.23 15.65 9.77
C ALA A 64 5.55 16.73 10.61
N LYS A 65 6.02 16.94 11.83
CA LYS A 65 5.50 18.01 12.70
C LYS A 65 5.64 19.39 12.08
N LYS A 66 6.76 19.64 11.39
CA LYS A 66 7.01 20.90 10.69
C LYS A 66 6.11 21.10 9.49
N ASN A 67 5.62 20.02 8.91
CA ASN A 67 4.76 20.04 7.72
C ASN A 67 3.31 19.67 8.03
N ALA A 68 2.93 19.72 9.29
CA ALA A 68 1.55 19.43 9.69
C ALA A 68 0.58 20.48 9.14
N PRO A 69 -0.66 20.10 8.75
CA PRO A 69 -1.18 18.74 8.74
C PRO A 69 -0.57 17.88 7.60
N CYS A 70 -0.30 16.62 7.90
CA CYS A 70 0.26 15.70 6.90
C CYS A 70 -0.05 14.24 7.24
N ILE A 71 0.24 13.35 6.31
CA ILE A 71 0.14 11.91 6.51
C ILE A 71 1.51 11.29 6.31
N ILE A 72 1.94 10.48 7.30
CA ILE A 72 3.11 9.61 7.17
C ILE A 72 2.59 8.21 6.85
N PHE A 73 3.09 7.62 5.78
CA PHE A 73 2.77 6.24 5.41
C PHE A 73 4.00 5.36 5.62
N ILE A 74 3.86 4.33 6.45
CA ILE A 74 4.92 3.36 6.73
C ILE A 74 4.49 2.01 6.19
N ASP A 75 5.03 1.61 5.04
CA ASP A 75 4.78 0.29 4.50
C ASP A 75 5.64 -0.74 5.23
N GLU A 76 5.21 -1.98 5.20
CA GLU A 76 5.92 -3.09 5.84
C GLU A 76 6.29 -2.78 7.30
N ILE A 77 5.31 -2.32 8.08
CA ILE A 77 5.56 -1.98 9.49
C ILE A 77 6.03 -3.20 10.30
N ASP A 78 5.70 -4.40 9.86
CA ASP A 78 6.14 -5.64 10.49
C ASP A 78 7.65 -5.83 10.45
N ALA A 79 8.37 -5.17 9.55
CA ALA A 79 9.84 -5.20 9.55
C ALA A 79 10.42 -4.59 10.84
N VAL A 80 9.77 -3.56 11.37
CA VAL A 80 10.18 -2.87 12.60
C VAL A 80 9.39 -3.36 13.80
N GLY A 81 8.11 -3.65 13.59
CA GLY A 81 7.13 -3.86 14.64
C GLY A 81 6.90 -5.29 15.07
N ARG A 82 7.82 -6.21 14.79
CA ARG A 82 7.67 -7.60 15.23
C ARG A 82 7.70 -7.71 16.75
N GLN A 83 7.03 -8.75 17.26
CA GLN A 83 7.01 -9.04 18.69
C GLN A 83 8.42 -9.13 19.27
N ARG A 84 8.63 -8.48 20.41
CA ARG A 84 9.91 -8.42 21.10
C ARG A 84 10.13 -9.70 21.93
N GLY A 85 11.41 -10.00 22.19
CA GLY A 85 11.79 -11.11 23.06
C GLY A 85 11.80 -12.49 22.43
N ALA A 86 11.42 -12.60 21.15
CA ALA A 86 11.36 -13.87 20.45
C ALA A 86 12.70 -14.27 19.79
N GLY A 87 13.71 -13.39 19.81
CA GLY A 87 14.96 -13.62 19.13
C GLY A 87 16.14 -13.68 20.07
N LEU A 88 17.08 -14.57 19.76
CA LEU A 88 18.29 -14.78 20.53
C LEU A 88 19.52 -14.12 19.90
N GLY A 89 19.35 -13.20 18.93
CA GLY A 89 20.43 -12.62 18.20
C GLY A 89 20.60 -11.13 18.40
N GLY A 90 21.81 -10.60 18.22
CA GLY A 90 22.16 -9.19 18.37
C GLY A 90 21.48 -8.24 17.37
N GLY A 91 20.93 -8.74 16.25
CA GLY A 91 20.17 -7.96 15.30
C GLY A 91 18.81 -7.46 15.82
N ASN A 92 18.33 -8.02 16.92
CA ASN A 92 17.06 -7.63 17.51
C ASN A 92 17.15 -6.33 18.31
N ASP A 93 18.30 -5.99 18.85
CA ASP A 93 18.47 -4.78 19.64
C ASP A 93 18.23 -3.52 18.83
N GLU A 94 18.72 -3.47 17.60
CA GLU A 94 18.51 -2.34 16.72
C GLU A 94 17.05 -2.18 16.34
N ARG A 95 16.39 -3.28 15.98
CA ARG A 95 14.97 -3.27 15.65
C ARG A 95 14.13 -2.84 16.84
N GLU A 96 14.46 -3.33 18.04
CA GLU A 96 13.76 -2.96 19.27
C GLU A 96 13.96 -1.48 19.60
N GLN A 97 15.15 -0.94 19.42
CA GLN A 97 15.40 0.50 19.59
C GLN A 97 14.58 1.34 18.63
N THR A 98 14.52 0.92 17.37
CA THR A 98 13.73 1.59 16.34
C THR A 98 12.25 1.56 16.69
N LEU A 99 11.75 0.39 17.10
CA LEU A 99 10.36 0.26 17.52
C LEU A 99 10.06 1.14 18.73
N ASN A 100 10.92 1.14 19.74
CA ASN A 100 10.73 1.96 20.93
C ASN A 100 10.71 3.46 20.58
N GLN A 101 11.58 3.89 19.66
CA GLN A 101 11.58 5.28 19.21
C GLN A 101 10.27 5.64 18.50
N MET A 102 9.75 4.72 17.68
CA MET A 102 8.48 4.93 17.01
C MET A 102 7.33 5.08 18.01
N LEU A 103 7.30 4.24 19.04
CA LEU A 103 6.28 4.31 20.08
C LEU A 103 6.37 5.64 20.86
N VAL A 104 7.58 6.06 21.20
CA VAL A 104 7.82 7.33 21.88
C VAL A 104 7.33 8.51 21.03
N GLU A 105 7.65 8.50 19.74
CA GLU A 105 7.23 9.58 18.84
C GLU A 105 5.70 9.61 18.67
N MET A 106 5.06 8.44 18.55
CA MET A 106 3.61 8.40 18.45
C MET A 106 2.92 8.88 19.72
N ASP A 107 3.45 8.51 20.88
CA ASP A 107 2.90 8.94 22.16
C ASP A 107 3.12 10.43 22.40
N GLY A 108 4.17 10.99 21.81
CA GLY A 108 4.50 12.40 21.93
C GLY A 108 3.69 13.34 21.05
N PHE A 109 2.84 12.82 20.16
CA PHE A 109 1.99 13.67 19.34
C PHE A 109 0.87 14.28 20.17
N GLU A 110 0.76 15.60 20.09
CA GLU A 110 -0.44 16.28 20.56
C GLU A 110 -1.58 16.03 19.54
N THR A 111 -2.78 15.85 20.06
CA THR A 111 -3.97 15.54 19.25
C THR A 111 -4.31 16.61 18.21
N ASN A 112 -3.76 17.82 18.34
CA ASN A 112 -4.08 18.97 17.49
C ASN A 112 -3.09 19.19 16.35
N LEU A 113 -1.98 18.42 16.29
CA LEU A 113 -0.93 18.67 15.30
C LEU A 113 -1.33 18.29 13.88
N GLY A 114 -2.33 17.43 13.73
CA GLY A 114 -2.79 17.05 12.40
C GLY A 114 -1.86 16.06 11.67
N VAL A 115 -0.98 15.41 12.40
CA VAL A 115 -0.15 14.34 11.81
C VAL A 115 -0.85 13.01 12.02
N ILE A 116 -1.13 12.33 10.94
CA ILE A 116 -1.72 10.98 10.95
C ILE A 116 -0.68 10.00 10.43
N VAL A 117 -0.45 8.93 11.18
CA VAL A 117 0.46 7.86 10.78
C VAL A 117 -0.36 6.69 10.26
N VAL A 118 -0.14 6.34 9.02
CA VAL A 118 -0.79 5.18 8.40
C VAL A 118 0.28 4.12 8.19
N ALA A 119 0.11 2.95 8.80
CA ALA A 119 1.01 1.83 8.60
C ALA A 119 0.32 0.73 7.81
N ALA A 120 1.08 -0.07 7.11
CA ALA A 120 0.57 -1.19 6.34
C ALA A 120 1.33 -2.46 6.66
N THR A 121 0.61 -3.57 6.72
CA THR A 121 1.18 -4.90 6.92
C THR A 121 0.31 -5.97 6.27
N ASN A 122 0.95 -7.04 5.83
CA ASN A 122 0.25 -8.27 5.45
C ASN A 122 0.27 -9.32 6.57
N ARG A 123 0.96 -9.02 7.66
CA ARG A 123 1.16 -9.96 8.78
C ARG A 123 0.83 -9.29 10.12
N PRO A 124 -0.46 -9.01 10.39
CA PRO A 124 -0.83 -8.38 11.67
C PRO A 124 -0.57 -9.29 12.88
N ASP A 125 -0.51 -10.60 12.65
CA ASP A 125 -0.30 -11.60 13.68
C ASP A 125 1.07 -11.54 14.35
N ILE A 126 2.08 -11.02 13.65
CA ILE A 126 3.45 -10.94 14.18
C ILE A 126 3.79 -9.58 14.78
N LEU A 127 2.89 -8.62 14.72
CA LEU A 127 3.12 -7.30 15.28
C LEU A 127 3.15 -7.33 16.82
N ASP A 128 4.02 -6.50 17.38
CA ASP A 128 4.08 -6.30 18.83
C ASP A 128 2.77 -5.65 19.30
N ALA A 129 2.19 -6.18 20.36
CA ALA A 129 0.94 -5.68 20.91
C ALA A 129 1.02 -4.20 21.32
N ALA A 130 2.21 -3.71 21.64
CA ALA A 130 2.42 -2.30 21.99
C ALA A 130 2.02 -1.35 20.86
N LEU A 131 2.20 -1.76 19.60
CA LEU A 131 1.82 -0.96 18.44
C LEU A 131 0.30 -0.78 18.30
N LEU A 132 -0.47 -1.73 18.83
CA LEU A 132 -1.92 -1.75 18.67
C LEU A 132 -2.66 -1.15 19.87
N ARG A 133 -1.93 -0.63 20.85
CA ARG A 133 -2.54 0.00 22.04
C ARG A 133 -3.26 1.31 21.68
N PRO A 134 -4.24 1.71 22.50
CA PRO A 134 -4.93 3.00 22.31
C PRO A 134 -3.96 4.17 22.17
N GLY A 135 -4.24 5.06 21.23
CA GLY A 135 -3.39 6.21 20.90
C GLY A 135 -2.29 5.91 19.90
N ARG A 136 -2.11 4.65 19.50
CA ARG A 136 -1.17 4.22 18.46
C ARG A 136 -1.93 3.73 17.25
N PHE A 137 -1.61 2.55 16.72
CA PHE A 137 -2.38 1.96 15.61
C PHE A 137 -3.60 1.23 16.14
N ASP A 138 -4.48 1.96 16.78
CA ASP A 138 -5.66 1.42 17.45
C ASP A 138 -6.85 1.21 16.50
N ARG A 139 -6.78 1.72 15.28
CA ARG A 139 -7.73 1.43 14.22
C ARG A 139 -7.09 0.57 13.15
N GLN A 140 -7.80 -0.52 12.80
CA GLN A 140 -7.38 -1.43 11.75
C GLN A 140 -8.41 -1.46 10.65
N VAL A 141 -7.95 -1.32 9.42
CA VAL A 141 -8.78 -1.43 8.23
C VAL A 141 -8.23 -2.56 7.38
N TYR A 142 -9.09 -3.54 7.08
CA TYR A 142 -8.71 -4.67 6.25
C TYR A 142 -8.95 -4.33 4.79
N VAL A 143 -7.87 -4.37 4.00
CA VAL A 143 -7.89 -4.09 2.58
C VAL A 143 -7.78 -5.42 1.85
N THR A 144 -8.84 -5.80 1.13
CA THR A 144 -8.88 -7.08 0.42
C THR A 144 -8.88 -6.84 -1.08
N LEU A 145 -8.54 -7.90 -1.84
CA LEU A 145 -8.67 -7.86 -3.28
C LEU A 145 -10.17 -7.81 -3.64
N PRO A 146 -10.55 -7.01 -4.64
CA PRO A 146 -11.93 -6.95 -5.04
C PRO A 146 -12.39 -8.27 -5.68
N ASP A 147 -13.62 -8.65 -5.41
CA ASP A 147 -14.28 -9.76 -6.10
C ASP A 147 -14.67 -9.33 -7.53
N ILE A 148 -15.31 -10.22 -8.26
CA ILE A 148 -15.69 -9.94 -9.65
C ILE A 148 -16.59 -8.70 -9.77
N ARG A 149 -17.52 -8.50 -8.85
CA ARG A 149 -18.39 -7.31 -8.85
C ARG A 149 -17.62 -6.05 -8.50
N GLY A 150 -16.73 -6.15 -7.53
CA GLY A 150 -15.85 -5.04 -7.18
C GLY A 150 -14.94 -4.65 -8.33
N ARG A 151 -14.40 -5.62 -9.05
CA ARG A 151 -13.58 -5.37 -10.24
C ARG A 151 -14.38 -4.67 -11.33
N GLU A 152 -15.59 -5.13 -11.58
CA GLU A 152 -16.47 -4.49 -12.56
C GLU A 152 -16.75 -3.03 -12.20
N GLN A 153 -17.03 -2.73 -10.95
CA GLN A 153 -17.28 -1.36 -10.48
C GLN A 153 -16.03 -0.48 -10.67
N ILE A 154 -14.85 -0.99 -10.33
CA ILE A 154 -13.59 -0.28 -10.50
C ILE A 154 -13.33 0.00 -11.98
N LEU A 155 -13.53 -1.01 -12.83
CA LEU A 155 -13.36 -0.86 -14.27
C LEU A 155 -14.32 0.18 -14.84
N ASN A 156 -15.57 0.19 -14.38
CA ASN A 156 -16.55 1.21 -14.79
C ASN A 156 -16.03 2.63 -14.53
N VAL A 157 -15.47 2.85 -13.34
CA VAL A 157 -14.95 4.17 -12.98
C VAL A 157 -13.81 4.60 -13.91
N HIS A 158 -12.87 3.71 -14.18
CA HIS A 158 -11.70 4.04 -15.01
C HIS A 158 -12.03 4.10 -16.50
N MET A 159 -12.96 3.26 -16.96
CA MET A 159 -13.38 3.26 -18.37
C MET A 159 -14.16 4.50 -18.78
N ARG A 160 -14.79 5.20 -17.84
CA ARG A 160 -15.48 6.47 -18.13
C ARG A 160 -14.54 7.56 -18.60
N LYS A 161 -13.26 7.43 -18.32
CA LYS A 161 -12.24 8.44 -18.63
C LYS A 161 -11.67 8.30 -20.03
N VAL A 162 -11.99 7.24 -20.74
CA VAL A 162 -11.46 6.94 -22.06
C VAL A 162 -12.59 6.52 -23.00
N PRO A 163 -12.47 6.83 -24.31
CA PRO A 163 -13.46 6.35 -25.28
C PRO A 163 -13.32 4.84 -25.45
N ILE A 164 -14.41 4.13 -25.17
CA ILE A 164 -14.47 2.67 -25.20
C ILE A 164 -15.26 2.19 -26.40
N GLY A 165 -14.75 1.20 -27.10
CA GLY A 165 -15.43 0.55 -28.22
C GLY A 165 -16.62 -0.30 -27.77
N GLN A 166 -17.50 -0.64 -28.71
CA GLN A 166 -18.72 -1.40 -28.44
C GLN A 166 -18.46 -2.84 -28.02
N ASP A 167 -17.30 -3.39 -28.36
CA ASP A 167 -16.92 -4.77 -28.01
C ASP A 167 -16.40 -4.89 -26.57
N VAL A 168 -16.20 -3.78 -25.87
CA VAL A 168 -15.66 -3.76 -24.53
C VAL A 168 -16.80 -3.60 -23.53
N ALA A 169 -16.85 -4.52 -22.57
CA ALA A 169 -17.76 -4.41 -21.44
C ALA A 169 -16.99 -4.65 -20.14
N PRO A 170 -17.22 -3.82 -19.11
CA PRO A 170 -16.53 -4.02 -17.82
C PRO A 170 -16.71 -5.42 -17.24
N ALA A 171 -17.91 -6.01 -17.41
CA ALA A 171 -18.20 -7.35 -16.91
C ALA A 171 -17.28 -8.41 -17.56
N ILE A 172 -16.97 -8.28 -18.85
CA ILE A 172 -16.11 -9.21 -19.56
C ILE A 172 -14.68 -9.09 -19.05
N ILE A 173 -14.19 -7.86 -18.91
CA ILE A 173 -12.84 -7.61 -18.39
C ILE A 173 -12.72 -8.11 -16.95
N ALA A 174 -13.75 -7.86 -16.12
CA ALA A 174 -13.77 -8.30 -14.72
C ALA A 174 -13.65 -9.83 -14.59
N ARG A 175 -14.30 -10.57 -15.48
CA ARG A 175 -14.18 -12.04 -15.51
C ARG A 175 -12.79 -12.52 -15.90
N GLY A 176 -12.08 -11.76 -16.71
CA GLY A 176 -10.74 -12.10 -17.20
C GLY A 176 -9.61 -11.60 -16.31
N THR A 177 -9.89 -10.97 -15.17
CA THR A 177 -8.88 -10.36 -14.32
C THR A 177 -8.94 -10.84 -12.87
N PRO A 178 -9.02 -12.16 -12.62
CA PRO A 178 -9.04 -12.66 -11.25
C PRO A 178 -7.74 -12.30 -10.52
N GLY A 179 -7.87 -11.92 -9.25
CA GLY A 179 -6.72 -11.60 -8.42
C GLY A 179 -6.12 -10.21 -8.65
N MET A 180 -6.67 -9.41 -9.55
CA MET A 180 -6.20 -8.04 -9.74
C MET A 180 -6.73 -7.11 -8.66
N SER A 181 -5.84 -6.24 -8.15
CA SER A 181 -6.20 -5.17 -7.24
C SER A 181 -6.80 -4.00 -8.00
N GLY A 182 -7.37 -3.03 -7.26
CA GLY A 182 -7.83 -1.79 -7.87
C GLY A 182 -6.73 -1.06 -8.63
N ALA A 183 -5.51 -1.07 -8.10
CA ALA A 183 -4.35 -0.48 -8.76
C ALA A 183 -4.01 -1.19 -10.07
N ASP A 184 -4.05 -2.52 -10.07
CA ASP A 184 -3.80 -3.31 -11.28
C ASP A 184 -4.82 -3.00 -12.36
N LEU A 185 -6.09 -2.88 -11.98
CA LEU A 185 -7.17 -2.57 -12.92
C LEU A 185 -7.05 -1.17 -13.50
N ALA A 186 -6.67 -0.18 -12.68
CA ALA A 186 -6.40 1.17 -13.15
C ALA A 186 -5.26 1.18 -14.17
N ASN A 187 -4.18 0.45 -13.87
CA ASN A 187 -3.05 0.32 -14.77
C ASN A 187 -3.44 -0.38 -16.07
N LEU A 188 -4.27 -1.42 -15.98
CA LEU A 188 -4.80 -2.13 -17.15
C LEU A 188 -5.54 -1.15 -18.09
N CYS A 189 -6.39 -0.31 -17.55
CA CYS A 189 -7.12 0.69 -18.35
C CYS A 189 -6.17 1.69 -18.99
N ASN A 190 -5.16 2.17 -18.25
CA ASN A 190 -4.16 3.07 -18.78
C ASN A 190 -3.35 2.43 -19.91
N GLU A 191 -2.88 1.21 -19.72
CA GLU A 191 -2.10 0.50 -20.74
C GLU A 191 -2.95 0.21 -21.98
N ALA A 192 -4.21 -0.15 -21.80
CA ALA A 192 -5.12 -0.37 -22.93
C ALA A 192 -5.30 0.92 -23.75
N ALA A 193 -5.45 2.05 -23.07
CA ALA A 193 -5.55 3.35 -23.73
C ALA A 193 -4.28 3.69 -24.51
N LEU A 194 -3.10 3.39 -23.95
CA LEU A 194 -1.82 3.57 -24.63
C LEU A 194 -1.69 2.68 -25.86
N MET A 195 -2.15 1.44 -25.77
CA MET A 195 -2.15 0.50 -26.90
C MET A 195 -3.02 1.02 -28.04
N ALA A 196 -4.21 1.51 -27.72
CA ALA A 196 -5.11 2.12 -28.70
C ALA A 196 -4.47 3.35 -29.37
N ALA A 197 -3.85 4.21 -28.57
CA ALA A 197 -3.16 5.41 -29.07
C ALA A 197 -2.01 5.06 -30.02
N ARG A 198 -1.24 4.01 -29.72
CA ARG A 198 -0.12 3.58 -30.57
C ARG A 198 -0.55 3.09 -31.94
N ARG A 199 -1.74 2.53 -32.06
CA ARG A 199 -2.29 2.10 -33.35
C ARG A 199 -3.22 3.16 -33.98
N ASN A 200 -3.21 4.38 -33.45
CA ASN A 200 -4.02 5.51 -33.91
C ASN A 200 -5.52 5.24 -33.92
N ALA A 201 -6.00 4.44 -32.97
CA ALA A 201 -7.41 4.15 -32.83
C ALA A 201 -8.14 5.27 -32.09
N ARG A 202 -9.39 5.50 -32.44
CA ARG A 202 -10.24 6.49 -31.78
C ARG A 202 -10.87 5.98 -30.49
N VAL A 203 -11.00 4.66 -30.38
CA VAL A 203 -11.60 4.02 -29.23
C VAL A 203 -10.72 2.87 -28.76
N VAL A 204 -10.82 2.55 -27.48
CA VAL A 204 -10.12 1.41 -26.89
C VAL A 204 -10.98 0.17 -27.12
N GLU A 205 -10.42 -0.81 -27.79
CA GLU A 205 -11.10 -2.06 -28.11
C GLU A 205 -10.63 -3.22 -27.25
N MET A 206 -11.35 -4.33 -27.34
CA MET A 206 -11.00 -5.53 -26.56
C MET A 206 -9.57 -6.01 -26.83
N GLN A 207 -9.10 -5.91 -28.07
CA GLN A 207 -7.72 -6.26 -28.43
C GLN A 207 -6.68 -5.44 -27.65
N ASP A 208 -6.99 -4.20 -27.34
CA ASP A 208 -6.10 -3.33 -26.57
C ASP A 208 -6.03 -3.78 -25.10
N PHE A 209 -7.14 -4.17 -24.52
CA PHE A 209 -7.18 -4.72 -23.18
C PHE A 209 -6.44 -6.05 -23.09
N GLU A 210 -6.58 -6.92 -24.08
CA GLU A 210 -5.86 -8.21 -24.10
C GLU A 210 -4.35 -8.01 -24.20
N LYS A 211 -3.90 -7.12 -25.08
CA LYS A 211 -2.49 -6.78 -25.21
C LYS A 211 -1.95 -6.12 -23.93
N ALA A 212 -2.73 -5.22 -23.33
CA ALA A 212 -2.36 -4.57 -22.10
C ALA A 212 -2.25 -5.59 -20.95
N LYS A 213 -3.19 -6.51 -20.87
CA LYS A 213 -3.17 -7.59 -19.89
C LYS A 213 -1.92 -8.47 -20.05
N ASP A 214 -1.62 -8.87 -21.28
CA ASP A 214 -0.42 -9.65 -21.58
C ASP A 214 0.85 -8.90 -21.18
N LYS A 215 0.92 -7.60 -21.48
CA LYS A 215 2.07 -6.76 -21.10
C LYS A 215 2.25 -6.70 -19.60
N ILE A 216 1.17 -6.54 -18.85
CA ILE A 216 1.21 -6.49 -17.40
C ILE A 216 1.67 -7.82 -16.82
N LEU A 217 1.13 -8.93 -17.34
CA LEU A 217 1.51 -10.27 -16.90
C LEU A 217 2.93 -10.63 -17.34
N MET A 218 3.42 -10.08 -18.45
CA MET A 218 4.73 -10.35 -19.04
C MET A 218 5.76 -9.26 -18.78
N GLY A 219 5.44 -8.27 -17.95
CA GLY A 219 6.34 -7.17 -17.63
C GLY A 219 7.66 -7.64 -17.03
N PRO A 220 8.71 -6.78 -17.01
CA PRO A 220 10.02 -7.17 -16.50
C PRO A 220 9.99 -7.79 -15.11
N GLU A 221 9.13 -7.31 -14.25
CA GLU A 221 8.95 -7.81 -12.89
C GLU A 221 8.33 -9.21 -12.84
N ARG A 222 7.61 -9.59 -13.89
CA ARG A 222 6.89 -10.86 -13.97
C ARG A 222 7.47 -11.85 -14.97
N LYS A 223 8.58 -11.51 -15.62
CA LYS A 223 9.31 -12.47 -16.47
C LYS A 223 9.71 -13.71 -15.70
N SER A 224 9.98 -13.54 -14.40
CA SER A 224 10.26 -14.63 -13.48
C SER A 224 9.13 -15.65 -13.36
N MET A 225 7.92 -15.32 -13.78
CA MET A 225 6.79 -16.26 -13.78
C MET A 225 6.97 -17.43 -14.78
N PHE A 226 7.93 -17.32 -15.69
CA PHE A 226 8.32 -18.39 -16.58
C PHE A 226 9.43 -19.29 -16.03
N MET A 227 9.91 -19.00 -14.83
CA MET A 227 10.82 -19.85 -14.09
C MET A 227 10.11 -21.12 -13.63
N PRO A 228 10.86 -22.15 -13.15
CA PRO A 228 10.26 -23.31 -12.52
C PRO A 228 9.19 -22.89 -11.49
N GLU A 229 8.15 -23.68 -11.37
CA GLU A 229 6.97 -23.30 -10.59
C GLU A 229 7.29 -22.86 -9.17
N GLU A 230 8.26 -23.51 -8.53
CA GLU A 230 8.68 -23.15 -7.19
C GLU A 230 9.29 -21.73 -7.12
N GLU A 231 10.15 -21.42 -8.06
CA GLU A 231 10.75 -20.08 -8.15
C GLU A 231 9.71 -19.01 -8.49
N ARG A 232 8.75 -19.35 -9.36
CA ARG A 232 7.67 -18.45 -9.69
C ARG A 232 6.83 -18.09 -8.49
N ARG A 233 6.55 -19.06 -7.62
CA ARG A 233 5.80 -18.81 -6.39
C ARG A 233 6.55 -17.84 -5.46
N ASN A 234 7.83 -18.09 -5.25
CA ASN A 234 8.66 -17.23 -4.41
C ASN A 234 8.73 -15.82 -4.95
N THR A 235 8.93 -15.67 -6.25
CA THR A 235 8.97 -14.37 -6.90
C THR A 235 7.63 -13.65 -6.81
N ALA A 236 6.52 -14.36 -7.01
CA ALA A 236 5.19 -13.78 -6.90
C ALA A 236 4.91 -13.27 -5.48
N TYR A 237 5.37 -13.97 -4.45
CA TYR A 237 5.25 -13.50 -3.08
C TYR A 237 6.06 -12.24 -2.82
N HIS A 238 7.27 -12.13 -3.36
CA HIS A 238 8.10 -10.94 -3.22
C HIS A 238 7.52 -9.74 -3.96
N GLU A 239 7.05 -9.94 -5.16
CA GLU A 239 6.44 -8.86 -5.96
C GLU A 239 5.12 -8.38 -5.36
N ALA A 240 4.38 -9.28 -4.79
CA ALA A 240 3.14 -8.94 -4.11
C ALA A 240 3.39 -8.31 -2.73
N GLY A 241 4.56 -8.49 -2.19
CA GLY A 241 5.03 -7.83 -0.98
C GLY A 241 5.77 -6.57 -1.33
#